data_b3d9878ca26dd768eef5abfa0721f66a
#
_entry.id   b3d9878ca26dd768eef5abfa0721f66a
#
_cell.length_a   1.000
_cell.length_b   1.000
_cell.length_c   1.000
_cell.angle_alpha   90.00
_cell.angle_beta   90.00
_cell.angle_gamma   90.00
#
_symmetry.space_group_name_H-M   'P 1'
#
loop_
_entity.id
_entity.type
_entity.pdbx_description
1 polymer ?
#
loop_
_entity_poly.entity_id
_entity_poly.type
_entity_poly.pdbx_seq_one_letter_code
_entity_poly.pdbx_strand_id
1 'polypeptide(L)'
;PTIAELAAEHGGFHPRIAISVMGKAGHGGFLGMDYVGHGDDWVELAIDWREDLVGDPKTGVLASAVVISLMDNATSMSIWTKMQEFRPQVTMDLRVDYLRPSPKGARVFGRGYCYHLSHSIGFVRGVAHNGNLDEPLAHVSGTFIRVGDRLG
;
A
#
# COMPACT_ATOMS: atom_id res chain seq x y z
N PRO A 1 -9.74 -7.47 -17.16
CA PRO A 1 -8.33 -7.87 -17.25
C PRO A 1 -7.69 -7.98 -15.86
N THR A 2 -6.78 -8.90 -15.71
CA THR A 2 -5.96 -9.05 -14.51
C THR A 2 -4.82 -8.02 -14.50
N ILE A 3 -4.19 -7.81 -13.33
CA ILE A 3 -3.01 -6.94 -13.24
C ILE A 3 -1.88 -7.45 -14.14
N ALA A 4 -1.71 -8.78 -14.23
CA ALA A 4 -0.70 -9.40 -15.07
C ALA A 4 -0.94 -9.13 -16.58
N GLU A 5 -2.18 -9.24 -17.04
CA GLU A 5 -2.57 -8.93 -18.41
C GLU A 5 -2.31 -7.45 -18.74
N LEU A 6 -2.71 -6.54 -17.84
CA LEU A 6 -2.48 -5.10 -18.02
C LEU A 6 -1.00 -4.74 -17.97
N ALA A 7 -0.21 -5.39 -17.12
CA ALA A 7 1.23 -5.19 -17.08
C ALA A 7 1.87 -5.62 -18.41
N ALA A 8 1.45 -6.74 -18.99
CA ALA A 8 1.94 -7.21 -20.28
C ALA A 8 1.59 -6.23 -21.43
N GLU A 9 0.36 -5.70 -21.44
CA GLU A 9 -0.08 -4.73 -22.45
C GLU A 9 0.68 -3.38 -22.38
N HIS A 10 1.10 -2.96 -21.18
CA HIS A 10 1.75 -1.67 -20.96
C HIS A 10 3.27 -1.75 -20.80
N GLY A 11 3.87 -2.91 -21.07
CA GLY A 11 5.32 -3.08 -21.05
C GLY A 11 5.95 -3.16 -19.66
N GLY A 12 5.17 -3.48 -18.62
CA GLY A 12 5.64 -3.67 -17.26
C GLY A 12 4.60 -3.25 -16.21
N PHE A 13 4.93 -3.46 -14.94
CA PHE A 13 4.06 -3.08 -13.84
C PHE A 13 3.96 -1.55 -13.69
N HIS A 14 2.72 -1.05 -13.55
CA HIS A 14 2.47 0.36 -13.26
C HIS A 14 1.46 0.48 -12.11
N PRO A 15 1.82 1.13 -10.98
CA PRO A 15 0.97 1.15 -9.78
C PRO A 15 -0.39 1.86 -9.99
N ARG A 16 -0.46 2.89 -10.83
CA ARG A 16 -1.73 3.53 -11.17
C ARG A 16 -2.71 2.55 -11.82
N ILE A 17 -2.21 1.72 -12.75
CA ILE A 17 -3.03 0.72 -13.43
C ILE A 17 -3.47 -0.37 -12.44
N ALA A 18 -2.57 -0.81 -11.57
CA ALA A 18 -2.89 -1.79 -10.54
C ALA A 18 -4.02 -1.29 -9.62
N ILE A 19 -3.96 -0.06 -9.14
CA ILE A 19 -5.01 0.54 -8.31
C ILE A 19 -6.32 0.72 -9.08
N SER A 20 -6.28 1.00 -10.36
CA SER A 20 -7.51 1.12 -11.17
C SER A 20 -8.33 -0.18 -11.22
N VAL A 21 -7.69 -1.31 -10.99
CA VAL A 21 -8.32 -2.63 -10.90
C VAL A 21 -8.60 -3.01 -9.43
N MET A 22 -7.59 -2.98 -8.58
CA MET A 22 -7.68 -3.39 -7.17
C MET A 22 -8.58 -2.48 -6.34
N GLY A 23 -8.59 -1.19 -6.65
CA GLY A 23 -9.41 -0.18 -5.97
C GLY A 23 -10.89 -0.21 -6.32
N LYS A 24 -11.34 -1.10 -7.21
CA LYS A 24 -12.76 -1.17 -7.65
C LYS A 24 -13.54 -2.31 -7.02
N ALA A 25 -12.88 -3.26 -6.38
CA ALA A 25 -13.52 -4.45 -5.84
C ALA A 25 -12.88 -4.91 -4.54
N GLY A 26 -13.61 -5.73 -3.78
CA GLY A 26 -13.13 -6.31 -2.54
C GLY A 26 -12.80 -5.26 -1.47
N HIS A 27 -11.86 -5.60 -0.59
CA HIS A 27 -11.46 -4.75 0.53
C HIS A 27 -10.83 -3.42 0.07
N GLY A 28 -9.96 -3.45 -0.93
CA GLY A 28 -9.35 -2.24 -1.50
C GLY A 28 -10.38 -1.29 -2.08
N GLY A 29 -11.38 -1.82 -2.79
CA GLY A 29 -12.51 -1.04 -3.32
C GLY A 29 -13.38 -0.45 -2.23
N PHE A 30 -13.65 -1.22 -1.15
CA PHE A 30 -14.38 -0.71 0.02
C PHE A 30 -13.65 0.46 0.68
N LEU A 31 -12.33 0.36 0.86
CA LEU A 31 -11.53 1.44 1.46
C LEU A 31 -11.37 2.65 0.55
N GLY A 32 -11.56 2.48 -0.77
CA GLY A 32 -11.42 3.56 -1.72
C GLY A 32 -9.99 4.06 -1.86
N MET A 33 -9.03 3.14 -1.99
CA MET A 33 -7.62 3.49 -2.17
C MET A 33 -7.39 4.20 -3.49
N ASP A 34 -6.73 5.35 -3.43
CA ASP A 34 -6.34 6.13 -4.58
C ASP A 34 -4.83 6.07 -4.82
N TYR A 35 -4.44 6.07 -6.09
CA TYR A 35 -3.06 6.28 -6.48
C TYR A 35 -2.69 7.76 -6.36
N VAL A 36 -1.56 8.05 -5.72
CA VAL A 36 -1.01 9.41 -5.56
C VAL A 36 0.23 9.62 -6.42
N GLY A 37 1.20 8.71 -6.33
CA GLY A 37 2.45 8.82 -7.07
C GLY A 37 3.35 7.62 -6.90
N HIS A 38 4.47 7.59 -7.63
CA HIS A 38 5.51 6.58 -7.48
C HIS A 38 6.85 7.08 -8.01
N GLY A 39 7.91 6.41 -7.60
CA GLY A 39 9.25 6.53 -8.16
C GLY A 39 9.77 5.15 -8.58
N ASP A 40 11.07 4.97 -8.63
CA ASP A 40 11.69 3.71 -9.07
C ASP A 40 11.49 2.58 -8.04
N ASP A 41 11.39 2.91 -6.77
CA ASP A 41 11.34 1.97 -5.64
C ASP A 41 10.29 2.31 -4.58
N TRP A 42 9.40 3.25 -4.86
CA TRP A 42 8.34 3.65 -3.94
C TRP A 42 7.00 3.88 -4.63
N VAL A 43 5.94 3.71 -3.86
CA VAL A 43 4.56 3.99 -4.26
C VAL A 43 3.86 4.74 -3.14
N GLU A 44 3.06 5.74 -3.48
CA GLU A 44 2.18 6.43 -2.56
C GLU A 44 0.73 6.24 -2.94
N LEU A 45 -0.05 5.78 -1.98
CA LEU A 45 -1.49 5.61 -2.05
C LEU A 45 -2.14 6.48 -0.98
N ALA A 46 -3.44 6.72 -1.10
CA ALA A 46 -4.20 7.44 -0.10
C ALA A 46 -5.60 6.87 0.11
N ILE A 47 -6.16 7.14 1.28
CA ILE A 47 -7.56 6.85 1.63
C ILE A 47 -8.18 8.13 2.17
N ASP A 48 -9.35 8.50 1.65
CA ASP A 48 -10.13 9.61 2.18
C ASP A 48 -10.75 9.25 3.53
N TRP A 49 -10.82 10.22 4.41
CA TRP A 49 -11.55 10.06 5.64
C TRP A 49 -13.04 9.85 5.36
N ARG A 50 -13.62 8.84 5.96
CA ARG A 50 -15.06 8.56 5.94
C ARG A 50 -15.51 8.11 7.31
N GLU A 51 -16.73 8.44 7.67
CA GLU A 51 -17.29 8.10 8.98
C GLU A 51 -17.38 6.59 9.22
N ASP A 52 -17.63 5.80 8.18
CA ASP A 52 -17.69 4.34 8.24
C ASP A 52 -16.30 3.66 8.41
N LEU A 53 -15.21 4.42 8.32
CA LEU A 53 -13.84 3.96 8.57
C LEU A 53 -13.32 4.39 9.95
N VAL A 54 -14.12 5.10 10.74
CA VAL A 54 -13.74 5.58 12.08
C VAL A 54 -13.68 4.42 13.07
N GLY A 55 -12.58 4.38 13.85
CA GLY A 55 -12.40 3.41 14.93
C GLY A 55 -12.95 3.90 16.27
N ASP A 56 -12.85 5.21 16.53
CA ASP A 56 -13.37 5.84 17.74
C ASP A 56 -14.35 6.97 17.38
N PRO A 57 -15.66 6.74 17.54
CA PRO A 57 -16.68 7.75 17.22
C PRO A 57 -16.55 9.07 17.99
N LYS A 58 -15.91 9.05 19.17
CA LYS A 58 -15.74 10.26 20.00
C LYS A 58 -14.71 11.21 19.42
N THR A 59 -13.64 10.66 18.86
CA THR A 59 -12.51 11.44 18.33
C THR A 59 -12.54 11.59 16.82
N GLY A 60 -13.25 10.69 16.11
CA GLY A 60 -13.26 10.64 14.65
C GLY A 60 -11.95 10.09 14.05
N VAL A 61 -11.11 9.46 14.85
CA VAL A 61 -9.88 8.81 14.40
C VAL A 61 -10.22 7.58 13.56
N LEU A 62 -9.55 7.43 12.42
CA LEU A 62 -9.68 6.23 11.59
C LEU A 62 -9.24 4.98 12.37
N ALA A 63 -9.92 3.87 12.11
CA ALA A 63 -9.50 2.58 12.65
C ALA A 63 -8.05 2.28 12.24
N SER A 64 -7.24 1.77 13.15
CA SER A 64 -5.84 1.42 12.87
C SER A 64 -5.70 0.42 11.72
N ALA A 65 -6.67 -0.48 11.57
CA ALA A 65 -6.72 -1.43 10.46
C ALA A 65 -6.78 -0.76 9.07
N VAL A 66 -7.33 0.45 8.96
CA VAL A 66 -7.34 1.24 7.72
C VAL A 66 -5.92 1.61 7.32
N VAL A 67 -5.12 2.08 8.27
CA VAL A 67 -3.70 2.41 8.05
C VAL A 67 -2.88 1.15 7.72
N ILE A 68 -3.13 0.04 8.40
CA ILE A 68 -2.48 -1.25 8.11
C ILE A 68 -2.76 -1.68 6.67
N SER A 69 -4.03 -1.65 6.24
CA SER A 69 -4.42 -2.03 4.88
C SER A 69 -3.78 -1.12 3.83
N LEU A 70 -3.75 0.19 4.08
CA LEU A 70 -3.09 1.16 3.20
C LEU A 70 -1.60 0.85 3.05
N MET A 71 -0.92 0.61 4.16
CA MET A 71 0.52 0.38 4.17
C MET A 71 0.88 -0.99 3.59
N ASP A 72 0.07 -2.02 3.81
CA ASP A 72 0.26 -3.33 3.20
C ASP A 72 0.24 -3.22 1.66
N ASN A 73 -0.73 -2.50 1.13
CA ASN A 73 -0.84 -2.28 -0.32
C ASN A 73 0.30 -1.39 -0.88
N ALA A 74 0.60 -0.27 -0.25
CA ALA A 74 1.65 0.64 -0.72
C ALA A 74 3.04 -0.02 -0.72
N THR A 75 3.38 -0.75 0.34
CA THR A 75 4.66 -1.47 0.42
C THR A 75 4.73 -2.65 -0.53
N SER A 76 3.65 -3.41 -0.67
CA SER A 76 3.53 -4.48 -1.65
C SER A 76 3.78 -3.98 -3.08
N MET A 77 3.13 -2.89 -3.47
CA MET A 77 3.28 -2.31 -4.80
C MET A 77 4.67 -1.72 -5.05
N SER A 78 5.37 -1.27 -4.02
CA SER A 78 6.75 -0.77 -4.15
C SER A 78 7.71 -1.86 -4.64
N ILE A 79 7.46 -3.13 -4.28
CA ILE A 79 8.24 -4.27 -4.75
C ILE A 79 8.05 -4.47 -6.26
N TRP A 80 6.80 -4.55 -6.72
CA TRP A 80 6.48 -4.71 -8.14
C TRP A 80 6.98 -3.52 -8.96
N THR A 81 6.91 -2.32 -8.40
CA THR A 81 7.43 -1.10 -9.04
C THR A 81 8.94 -1.16 -9.22
N LYS A 82 9.68 -1.57 -8.18
CA LYS A 82 11.13 -1.75 -8.26
C LYS A 82 11.54 -2.86 -9.23
N MET A 83 10.77 -3.95 -9.28
CA MET A 83 11.01 -5.06 -10.20
C MET A 83 10.60 -4.75 -11.64
N GLN A 84 9.73 -3.76 -11.86
CA GLN A 84 9.06 -3.50 -13.14
C GLN A 84 8.25 -4.70 -13.63
N GLU A 85 7.81 -5.55 -12.71
CA GLU A 85 7.13 -6.80 -13.01
C GLU A 85 6.10 -7.11 -11.92
N PHE A 86 4.92 -7.57 -12.33
CA PHE A 86 3.94 -8.14 -11.42
C PHE A 86 4.26 -9.62 -11.19
N ARG A 87 4.43 -9.99 -9.93
CA ARG A 87 4.49 -11.39 -9.48
C ARG A 87 3.61 -11.58 -8.26
N PRO A 88 2.87 -12.69 -8.16
CA PRO A 88 2.15 -13.02 -6.95
C PRO A 88 3.08 -13.00 -5.74
N GLN A 89 2.65 -12.37 -4.67
CA GLN A 89 3.41 -12.30 -3.42
C GLN A 89 2.46 -12.28 -2.23
N VAL A 90 2.96 -12.71 -1.09
CA VAL A 90 2.22 -12.70 0.18
C VAL A 90 3.02 -11.98 1.26
N THR A 91 2.33 -11.28 2.13
CA THR A 91 2.92 -10.61 3.29
C THR A 91 3.42 -11.67 4.26
N MET A 92 4.71 -11.64 4.58
CA MET A 92 5.29 -12.49 5.62
C MET A 92 5.23 -11.80 6.98
N ASP A 93 5.60 -10.52 7.00
CA ASP A 93 5.67 -9.70 8.19
C ASP A 93 5.37 -8.26 7.83
N LEU A 94 4.57 -7.60 8.64
CA LEU A 94 4.29 -6.17 8.53
C LEU A 94 4.16 -5.59 9.93
N ARG A 95 5.19 -4.87 10.35
CA ARG A 95 5.21 -4.15 11.61
C ARG A 95 4.78 -2.70 11.37
N VAL A 96 3.84 -2.24 12.17
CA VAL A 96 3.36 -0.85 12.14
C VAL A 96 3.58 -0.23 13.52
N ASP A 97 4.40 0.80 13.58
CA ASP A 97 4.62 1.61 14.77
C ASP A 97 3.79 2.90 14.64
N TYR A 98 2.72 2.98 15.42
CA TYR A 98 1.85 4.16 15.44
C TYR A 98 2.47 5.25 16.31
N LEU A 99 2.66 6.44 15.74
CA LEU A 99 3.29 7.59 16.41
C LEU A 99 2.26 8.59 16.91
N ARG A 100 1.20 8.81 16.15
CA ARG A 100 0.11 9.72 16.49
C ARG A 100 -1.17 9.36 15.72
N PRO A 101 -2.36 9.73 16.23
CA PRO A 101 -3.61 9.50 15.52
C PRO A 101 -3.74 10.39 14.28
N SER A 102 -4.47 9.90 13.28
CA SER A 102 -4.87 10.72 12.15
C SER A 102 -5.91 11.76 12.59
N PRO A 103 -5.80 13.03 12.15
CA PRO A 103 -6.82 14.03 12.45
C PRO A 103 -8.17 13.65 11.81
N LYS A 104 -9.27 13.96 12.51
CA LYS A 104 -10.62 13.81 11.97
C LYS A 104 -10.76 14.59 10.65
N GLY A 105 -11.35 13.93 9.65
CA GLY A 105 -11.56 14.50 8.32
C GLY A 105 -10.34 14.56 7.42
N ALA A 106 -9.15 14.22 7.92
CA ALA A 106 -7.93 14.27 7.13
C ALA A 106 -7.75 13.01 6.27
N ARG A 107 -7.35 13.23 5.02
CA ARG A 107 -6.88 12.18 4.11
C ARG A 107 -5.59 11.57 4.65
N VAL A 108 -5.47 10.24 4.61
CA VAL A 108 -4.27 9.53 5.02
C VAL A 108 -3.54 9.01 3.79
N PHE A 109 -2.25 9.30 3.74
CA PHE A 109 -1.33 8.86 2.70
C PHE A 109 -0.44 7.76 3.25
N GLY A 110 -0.13 6.79 2.41
CA GLY A 110 0.84 5.73 2.72
C GLY A 110 1.88 5.65 1.63
N ARG A 111 3.14 5.95 1.97
CA ARG A 111 4.27 5.80 1.07
C ARG A 111 5.07 4.58 1.46
N GLY A 112 5.11 3.59 0.56
CA GLY A 112 5.89 2.37 0.71
C GLY A 112 7.15 2.38 -0.14
N TYR A 113 8.25 1.85 0.40
CA TYR A 113 9.56 1.75 -0.25
C TYR A 113 10.05 0.33 -0.23
N CYS A 114 10.53 -0.17 -1.36
CA CYS A 114 11.30 -1.41 -1.43
C CYS A 114 12.78 -1.08 -1.43
N TYR A 115 13.46 -1.33 -0.32
CA TYR A 115 14.88 -0.99 -0.18
C TYR A 115 15.82 -2.15 -0.48
N HIS A 116 15.32 -3.38 -0.55
CA HIS A 116 16.13 -4.55 -0.89
C HIS A 116 15.27 -5.66 -1.50
N LEU A 117 15.82 -6.32 -2.49
CA LEU A 117 15.25 -7.52 -3.12
C LEU A 117 16.25 -8.66 -3.00
N SER A 118 15.84 -9.78 -2.43
CA SER A 118 16.53 -11.06 -2.56
C SER A 118 15.87 -11.90 -3.64
N HIS A 119 16.34 -13.15 -3.85
CA HIS A 119 15.77 -14.02 -4.87
C HIS A 119 14.25 -14.20 -4.76
N SER A 120 13.71 -14.31 -3.55
CA SER A 120 12.28 -14.56 -3.32
C SER A 120 11.62 -13.56 -2.38
N ILE A 121 12.37 -12.71 -1.69
CA ILE A 121 11.85 -11.82 -0.66
C ILE A 121 12.06 -10.35 -1.05
N GLY A 122 11.02 -9.54 -0.87
CA GLY A 122 11.10 -8.08 -0.91
C GLY A 122 11.11 -7.52 0.51
N PHE A 123 12.06 -6.64 0.80
CA PHE A 123 12.19 -5.94 2.08
C PHE A 123 11.69 -4.52 1.91
N VAL A 124 10.74 -4.13 2.73
CA VAL A 124 10.05 -2.86 2.61
C VAL A 124 10.05 -2.06 3.89
N ARG A 125 9.91 -0.76 3.73
CA ARG A 125 9.60 0.20 4.79
C ARG A 125 8.58 1.19 4.27
N GLY A 126 7.95 1.92 5.16
CA GLY A 126 6.97 2.90 4.75
C GLY A 126 6.64 3.90 5.83
N VAL A 127 5.93 4.93 5.42
CA VAL A 127 5.46 6.04 6.24
C VAL A 127 4.01 6.34 5.92
N ALA A 128 3.16 6.36 6.95
CA ALA A 128 1.82 6.93 6.84
C ALA A 128 1.85 8.38 7.31
N HIS A 129 1.18 9.27 6.61
CA HIS A 129 1.13 10.70 6.92
C HIS A 129 -0.20 11.31 6.49
N ASN A 130 -0.46 12.54 6.90
CA ASN A 130 -1.65 13.27 6.51
C ASN A 130 -1.32 14.56 5.72
N GLY A 131 -0.27 14.50 4.89
CA GLY A 131 0.17 15.59 4.03
C GLY A 131 1.59 16.09 4.31
N ASN A 132 2.22 15.67 5.40
CA ASN A 132 3.60 16.02 5.73
C ASN A 132 4.39 14.77 6.13
N LEU A 133 5.37 14.40 5.30
CA LEU A 133 6.25 13.26 5.56
C LEU A 133 7.15 13.42 6.79
N ASP A 134 7.43 14.67 7.17
CA ASP A 134 8.25 14.98 8.36
C ASP A 134 7.48 14.85 9.67
N GLU A 135 6.15 14.73 9.59
CA GLU A 135 5.25 14.51 10.72
C GLU A 135 4.45 13.21 10.55
N PRO A 136 5.10 12.04 10.58
CA PRO A 136 4.45 10.78 10.28
C PRO A 136 3.39 10.38 11.32
N LEU A 137 2.34 9.71 10.84
CA LEU A 137 1.34 9.04 11.68
C LEU A 137 1.84 7.68 12.15
N ALA A 138 2.57 6.98 11.29
CA ALA A 138 3.10 5.67 11.55
C ALA A 138 4.36 5.40 10.72
N HIS A 139 5.25 4.58 11.24
CA HIS A 139 6.34 3.94 10.52
C HIS A 139 6.03 2.47 10.29
N VAL A 140 6.43 1.97 9.14
CA VAL A 140 6.20 0.57 8.73
C VAL A 140 7.49 -0.07 8.26
N SER A 141 7.66 -1.33 8.63
CA SER A 141 8.66 -2.22 8.07
C SER A 141 8.08 -3.60 7.84
N GLY A 142 8.55 -4.30 6.82
CA GLY A 142 8.01 -5.62 6.52
C GLY A 142 8.76 -6.37 5.44
N THR A 143 8.27 -7.57 5.21
CA THR A 143 8.79 -8.49 4.20
C THR A 143 7.65 -9.18 3.48
N PHE A 144 7.85 -9.40 2.18
CA PHE A 144 6.93 -10.14 1.31
C PHE A 144 7.69 -11.25 0.62
N ILE A 145 7.10 -12.42 0.52
CA ILE A 145 7.63 -13.51 -0.28
C ILE A 145 6.93 -13.56 -1.63
N ARG A 146 7.71 -13.62 -2.70
CA ARG A 146 7.20 -13.86 -4.04
C ARG A 146 6.95 -15.35 -4.20
N VAL A 147 5.73 -15.71 -4.57
CA VAL A 147 5.37 -17.10 -4.88
C VAL A 147 5.65 -17.32 -6.36
N GLY A 148 6.46 -18.34 -6.67
CA GLY A 148 6.71 -18.73 -8.05
C GLY A 148 5.47 -19.33 -8.71
N ASP A 149 5.53 -19.58 -10.02
CA ASP A 149 4.43 -20.07 -10.88
C ASP A 149 3.80 -21.42 -10.47
N ARG A 150 3.99 -21.86 -9.24
CA ARG A 150 3.55 -23.17 -8.73
C ARG A 150 2.41 -23.09 -7.70
N LEU A 151 1.59 -22.06 -7.75
CA LEU A 151 0.26 -22.12 -7.17
C LEU A 151 -0.74 -22.21 -8.32
N GLY A 152 -0.63 -23.32 -9.04
CA GLY A 152 -1.66 -23.78 -9.95
C GLY A 152 -2.66 -24.65 -9.22
#